data_8fbf377ca36e3ab8e4a58b5664262e89
#
_entry.id   8fbf377ca36e3ab8e4a58b5664262e89
#
_cell.length_a   1.000
_cell.length_b   1.000
_cell.length_c   1.000
_cell.angle_alpha   90.00
_cell.angle_beta   90.00
_cell.angle_gamma   90.00
#
_symmetry.space_group_name_H-M   'P 1'
#
loop_
_entity.id
_entity.type
_entity.pdbx_description
1 polymer ?
#
loop_
_entity_poly.entity_id
_entity_poly.type
_entity_poly.pdbx_seq_one_letter_code
_entity_poly.pdbx_strand_id
1 'polypeptide(L)'
;MKKNLRQRGLIILAITLGSLIVMFGPWTKAKEYRRSPADFYRPSALRQNLNDNIRLGLDLRGGTHLVMQVQADDYIRALTEGNRQKAVDELKKGSIAFQEVSSPTNGQLVVTTEGTEAHTQIREKLLPIFGSDIWDVSTSANPAQVTFSLNNSAADLFRAEATDQAKTIIEQRINAFGVAEPTIQLHGRTEDHQILVQMPGVDNPERVKELIKGEARLELKAVIPPGTLFTTRDEALTSLGGTLPPDREILPISERRADGNNFEGFYLVERTPVITGADLRDARGLPGQSGPGYRVSFSLKPGADERFGQWTEQNIGNLLAIVLNDQIKSAPSIRSRISDSGEISGNFTKQEAEDLGLVLRSGALPAKVVYLEERTVGPSLGADSIRQGVIASLIGLGLVILCMLLYYRVSGINAVVALFLNLIILLAGLAMFGATLTLPGIAGVILLIGMAVDSNVLIFERIREELSAGKMVASAIDTGFGKAFVTIIDTHVTTIVSAAFLYFFGTGPVRGFAVTLTIGLLANLFTAVYVSRTLFLWTIQRGGRRAETLSI
;
A
#
# COMPACT_ATOMS: atom_id res chain seq x y z
N MET A 1 2.91 30.96 45.78
CA MET A 1 3.90 29.96 45.32
C MET A 1 3.51 28.50 45.60
N LYS A 2 3.17 28.08 46.83
CA LYS A 2 2.85 26.66 47.13
C LYS A 2 1.70 26.05 46.29
N LYS A 3 0.62 26.81 46.04
CA LYS A 3 -0.56 26.35 45.27
C LYS A 3 -0.21 26.07 43.80
N ASN A 4 0.64 26.92 43.20
CA ASN A 4 1.07 26.75 41.79
C ASN A 4 2.03 25.55 41.60
N LEU A 5 2.85 25.22 42.61
CA LEU A 5 3.79 24.08 42.48
C LEU A 5 3.08 22.72 42.53
N ARG A 6 2.02 22.60 43.37
CA ARG A 6 1.18 21.39 43.38
C ARG A 6 0.45 21.19 42.05
N GLN A 7 -0.09 22.26 41.47
CA GLN A 7 -0.74 22.18 40.14
C GLN A 7 0.26 21.77 39.04
N ARG A 8 1.47 22.33 39.03
CA ARG A 8 2.52 21.94 38.08
C ARG A 8 2.91 20.48 38.24
N GLY A 9 3.08 20.01 39.49
CA GLY A 9 3.36 18.59 39.74
C GLY A 9 2.25 17.66 39.26
N LEU A 10 0.98 18.04 39.44
CA LEU A 10 -0.17 17.28 38.94
C LEU A 10 -0.22 17.24 37.41
N ILE A 11 0.14 18.33 36.72
CA ILE A 11 0.22 18.35 35.25
C ILE A 11 1.31 17.39 34.75
N ILE A 12 2.50 17.44 35.35
CA ILE A 12 3.60 16.55 35.01
C ILE A 12 3.17 15.10 35.23
N LEU A 13 2.58 14.80 36.38
CA LEU A 13 2.11 13.45 36.70
C LEU A 13 1.02 12.99 35.71
N ALA A 14 0.06 13.85 35.38
CA ALA A 14 -0.99 13.52 34.41
C ALA A 14 -0.45 13.24 33.02
N ILE A 15 0.49 14.06 32.52
CA ILE A 15 1.13 13.83 31.21
C ILE A 15 1.95 12.55 31.24
N THR A 16 2.71 12.28 32.30
CA THR A 16 3.51 11.06 32.42
C THR A 16 2.63 9.81 32.47
N LEU A 17 1.59 9.82 33.31
CA LEU A 17 0.63 8.70 33.37
C LEU A 17 -0.12 8.51 32.05
N GLY A 18 -0.56 9.61 31.43
CA GLY A 18 -1.17 9.57 30.13
C GLY A 18 -0.26 8.96 29.07
N SER A 19 1.01 9.36 29.06
CA SER A 19 2.03 8.79 28.15
C SER A 19 2.24 7.29 28.38
N LEU A 20 2.34 6.84 29.63
CA LEU A 20 2.46 5.43 29.96
C LEU A 20 1.20 4.64 29.56
N ILE A 21 0.01 5.20 29.75
CA ILE A 21 -1.26 4.58 29.32
C ILE A 21 -1.30 4.48 27.80
N VAL A 22 -0.85 5.49 27.05
CA VAL A 22 -0.78 5.45 25.58
C VAL A 22 0.20 4.36 25.11
N MET A 23 1.39 4.25 25.74
CA MET A 23 2.38 3.25 25.36
C MET A 23 1.97 1.81 25.65
N PHE A 24 1.41 1.58 26.83
CA PHE A 24 1.18 0.22 27.37
C PHE A 24 -0.29 -0.21 27.33
N GLY A 25 -1.21 0.66 26.92
CA GLY A 25 -2.62 0.33 26.81
C GLY A 25 -2.93 -0.55 25.59
N PRO A 26 -3.98 -1.38 25.64
CA PRO A 26 -4.36 -2.30 24.56
C PRO A 26 -5.19 -1.58 23.47
N TRP A 27 -4.62 -0.55 22.83
CA TRP A 27 -5.34 0.30 21.88
C TRP A 27 -5.49 -0.33 20.49
N THR A 28 -4.51 -1.12 20.06
CA THR A 28 -4.44 -1.75 18.74
C THR A 28 -5.21 -3.06 18.64
N LYS A 29 -5.67 -3.64 19.77
CA LYS A 29 -6.47 -4.86 19.74
C LYS A 29 -7.77 -4.63 18.98
N ALA A 30 -8.03 -5.44 17.95
CA ALA A 30 -9.25 -5.43 17.17
C ALA A 30 -10.50 -5.49 18.09
N LYS A 31 -11.60 -4.86 17.68
CA LYS A 31 -12.85 -4.79 18.45
C LYS A 31 -13.44 -6.18 18.82
N GLU A 32 -13.02 -7.24 18.10
CA GLU A 32 -13.43 -8.62 18.32
C GLU A 32 -12.83 -9.24 19.61
N TYR A 33 -11.64 -8.78 20.03
CA TYR A 33 -11.05 -9.21 21.29
C TYR A 33 -11.54 -8.30 22.42
N ARG A 34 -12.43 -8.83 23.29
CA ARG A 34 -12.84 -8.13 24.51
C ARG A 34 -11.59 -7.78 25.33
N ARG A 35 -11.37 -6.48 25.56
CA ARG A 35 -10.30 -5.98 26.44
C ARG A 35 -10.53 -6.52 27.85
N SER A 36 -9.57 -7.28 28.36
CA SER A 36 -9.58 -7.75 29.74
C SER A 36 -8.85 -6.74 30.64
N PRO A 37 -9.29 -6.53 31.90
CA PRO A 37 -8.52 -5.75 32.86
C PRO A 37 -7.07 -6.23 33.00
N ALA A 38 -6.81 -7.54 32.81
CA ALA A 38 -5.47 -8.12 32.84
C ALA A 38 -4.53 -7.55 31.74
N ASP A 39 -5.07 -7.05 30.65
CA ASP A 39 -4.31 -6.47 29.53
C ASP A 39 -3.60 -5.17 29.93
N PHE A 40 -4.01 -4.54 31.03
CA PHE A 40 -3.41 -3.30 31.53
C PHE A 40 -2.29 -3.50 32.55
N TYR A 41 -2.13 -4.68 33.15
CA TYR A 41 -1.16 -4.87 34.25
C TYR A 41 -0.30 -6.14 34.14
N ARG A 42 -0.66 -7.15 33.32
CA ARG A 42 0.18 -8.33 33.16
C ARG A 42 1.45 -8.00 32.38
N PRO A 43 2.67 -8.37 32.84
CA PRO A 43 3.92 -8.01 32.16
C PRO A 43 3.99 -8.50 30.70
N SER A 44 3.47 -9.70 30.43
CA SER A 44 3.40 -10.25 29.06
C SER A 44 2.47 -9.42 28.15
N ALA A 45 1.32 -9.00 28.67
CA ALA A 45 0.38 -8.17 27.95
C ALA A 45 0.92 -6.75 27.71
N LEU A 46 1.57 -6.16 28.71
CA LEU A 46 2.22 -4.85 28.58
C LEU A 46 3.33 -4.87 27.52
N ARG A 47 4.16 -5.92 27.49
CA ARG A 47 5.19 -6.09 26.45
C ARG A 47 4.57 -6.24 25.07
N GLN A 48 3.50 -7.00 24.95
CA GLN A 48 2.79 -7.16 23.69
C GLN A 48 2.16 -5.83 23.26
N ASN A 49 1.44 -5.13 24.16
CA ASN A 49 0.85 -3.83 23.87
C ASN A 49 1.89 -2.81 23.40
N LEU A 50 3.07 -2.79 24.03
CA LEU A 50 4.16 -1.90 23.61
C LEU A 50 4.62 -2.22 22.18
N ASN A 51 4.78 -3.49 21.85
CA ASN A 51 5.18 -3.91 20.50
C ASN A 51 4.09 -3.60 19.45
N ASP A 52 2.83 -3.69 19.84
CA ASP A 52 1.70 -3.43 18.95
C ASP A 52 1.45 -1.92 18.76
N ASN A 53 1.70 -1.10 19.80
CA ASN A 53 1.50 0.35 19.76
C ASN A 53 2.64 1.09 19.07
N ILE A 54 3.89 0.57 19.12
CA ILE A 54 5.05 1.16 18.44
C ILE A 54 5.23 0.45 17.10
N ARG A 55 4.85 1.12 16.02
CA ARG A 55 5.02 0.61 14.67
C ARG A 55 6.47 0.69 14.24
N LEU A 56 7.06 -0.45 13.92
CA LEU A 56 8.41 -0.52 13.37
C LEU A 56 8.37 -0.39 11.86
N GLY A 57 9.26 0.42 11.30
CA GLY A 57 9.43 0.55 9.85
C GLY A 57 9.99 -0.71 9.19
N LEU A 58 9.95 -0.73 7.87
CA LEU A 58 10.44 -1.83 7.04
C LEU A 58 11.91 -2.17 7.33
N ASP A 59 12.74 -1.14 7.59
CA ASP A 59 14.17 -1.26 7.88
C ASP A 59 14.46 -2.04 9.18
N LEU A 60 13.48 -2.09 10.10
CA LEU A 60 13.60 -2.72 11.41
C LEU A 60 12.86 -4.06 11.48
N ARG A 61 11.68 -4.18 10.89
CA ARG A 61 10.92 -5.45 10.82
C ARG A 61 11.44 -6.39 9.73
N GLY A 62 12.17 -5.85 8.76
CA GLY A 62 12.38 -6.52 7.49
C GLY A 62 11.14 -6.45 6.62
N GLY A 63 11.26 -6.87 5.37
CA GLY A 63 10.15 -6.89 4.41
C GLY A 63 10.51 -6.26 3.08
N THR A 64 9.50 -5.96 2.26
CA THR A 64 9.70 -5.50 0.88
C THR A 64 9.06 -4.14 0.64
N HIS A 65 9.80 -3.27 -0.02
CA HIS A 65 9.38 -1.97 -0.55
C HIS A 65 9.40 -2.04 -2.07
N LEU A 66 8.28 -1.77 -2.69
CA LEU A 66 8.11 -1.80 -4.14
C LEU A 66 7.53 -0.47 -4.59
N VAL A 67 8.11 0.11 -5.65
CA VAL A 67 7.48 1.16 -6.44
C VAL A 67 7.11 0.56 -7.79
N MET A 68 5.85 0.62 -8.13
CA MET A 68 5.31 0.03 -9.35
C MET A 68 4.67 1.10 -10.21
N GLN A 69 4.83 0.98 -11.52
CA GLN A 69 4.14 1.81 -12.48
C GLN A 69 3.04 1.01 -13.16
N VAL A 70 1.85 1.56 -13.18
CA VAL A 70 0.73 1.02 -13.95
C VAL A 70 0.86 1.50 -15.38
N GLN A 71 0.84 0.56 -16.34
CA GLN A 71 0.86 0.87 -17.78
C GLN A 71 -0.53 1.32 -18.22
N ALA A 72 -0.95 2.50 -17.78
CA ALA A 72 -2.32 2.99 -17.92
C ALA A 72 -2.78 3.12 -19.38
N ASP A 73 -1.85 3.24 -20.33
CA ASP A 73 -2.15 3.23 -21.76
C ASP A 73 -2.65 1.87 -22.26
N ASP A 74 -2.32 0.77 -21.59
CA ASP A 74 -2.89 -0.56 -21.90
C ASP A 74 -4.38 -0.60 -21.59
N TYR A 75 -4.83 0.11 -20.54
CA TYR A 75 -6.25 0.26 -20.22
C TYR A 75 -6.99 1.03 -21.32
N ILE A 76 -6.43 2.15 -21.79
CA ILE A 76 -7.00 2.92 -22.92
C ILE A 76 -7.06 2.05 -24.17
N ARG A 77 -6.03 1.25 -24.43
CA ARG A 77 -6.02 0.31 -25.57
C ARG A 77 -7.14 -0.71 -25.46
N ALA A 78 -7.31 -1.34 -24.31
CA ALA A 78 -8.37 -2.32 -24.07
C ALA A 78 -9.77 -1.71 -24.18
N LEU A 79 -9.97 -0.49 -23.67
CA LEU A 79 -11.20 0.28 -23.79
C LEU A 79 -11.49 0.61 -25.25
N THR A 80 -10.49 1.04 -26.02
CA THR A 80 -10.64 1.38 -27.45
C THR A 80 -11.00 0.14 -28.26
N GLU A 81 -10.35 -1.00 -27.99
CA GLU A 81 -10.66 -2.27 -28.68
C GLU A 81 -12.07 -2.78 -28.32
N GLY A 82 -12.47 -2.67 -27.06
CA GLY A 82 -13.85 -2.97 -26.63
C GLY A 82 -14.88 -2.09 -27.33
N ASN A 83 -14.60 -0.81 -27.51
CA ASN A 83 -15.47 0.10 -28.25
C ASN A 83 -15.45 -0.18 -29.74
N ARG A 84 -14.33 -0.61 -30.32
CA ARG A 84 -14.24 -1.08 -31.71
C ARG A 84 -15.21 -2.24 -31.95
N GLN A 85 -15.22 -3.23 -31.06
CA GLN A 85 -16.13 -4.36 -31.19
C GLN A 85 -17.60 -3.94 -31.09
N LYS A 86 -17.92 -3.10 -30.10
CA LYS A 86 -19.27 -2.53 -29.94
C LYS A 86 -19.71 -1.75 -31.18
N ALA A 87 -18.79 -0.98 -31.78
CA ALA A 87 -19.06 -0.25 -33.00
C ALA A 87 -19.46 -1.18 -34.16
N VAL A 88 -18.68 -2.24 -34.37
CA VAL A 88 -18.97 -3.25 -35.39
C VAL A 88 -20.35 -3.88 -35.19
N ASP A 89 -20.68 -4.27 -33.96
CA ASP A 89 -21.93 -4.91 -33.62
C ASP A 89 -23.15 -3.95 -33.83
N GLU A 90 -23.01 -2.71 -33.38
CA GLU A 90 -24.09 -1.71 -33.51
C GLU A 90 -24.28 -1.23 -34.92
N LEU A 91 -23.23 -1.09 -35.72
CA LEU A 91 -23.33 -0.76 -37.15
C LEU A 91 -23.99 -1.88 -37.94
N LYS A 92 -23.66 -3.15 -37.67
CA LYS A 92 -24.30 -4.32 -38.24
C LYS A 92 -25.79 -4.39 -37.88
N LYS A 93 -26.15 -4.21 -36.59
CA LYS A 93 -27.53 -4.17 -36.13
C LYS A 93 -28.36 -3.04 -36.80
N GLY A 94 -27.70 -1.89 -36.99
CA GLY A 94 -28.30 -0.74 -37.65
C GLY A 94 -28.38 -0.85 -39.19
N SER A 95 -27.83 -1.91 -39.80
CA SER A 95 -27.67 -2.08 -41.24
C SER A 95 -26.99 -0.88 -41.92
N ILE A 96 -26.05 -0.23 -41.21
CA ILE A 96 -25.26 0.91 -41.70
C ILE A 96 -24.05 0.38 -42.46
N ALA A 97 -23.86 0.85 -43.72
CA ALA A 97 -22.74 0.38 -44.54
C ALA A 97 -21.41 0.93 -44.07
N PHE A 98 -20.45 0.06 -43.85
CA PHE A 98 -19.06 0.38 -43.52
C PHE A 98 -18.12 -0.66 -44.15
N GLN A 99 -16.89 -0.25 -44.43
CA GLN A 99 -15.83 -1.17 -44.93
C GLN A 99 -15.06 -1.81 -43.78
N GLU A 100 -14.55 -0.99 -42.89
CA GLU A 100 -13.70 -1.44 -41.78
C GLU A 100 -13.87 -0.53 -40.57
N VAL A 101 -13.72 -1.13 -39.37
CA VAL A 101 -13.55 -0.40 -38.11
C VAL A 101 -12.20 -0.77 -37.54
N SER A 102 -11.29 0.19 -37.51
CA SER A 102 -9.90 0.02 -37.06
C SER A 102 -9.58 0.92 -35.84
N SER A 103 -8.54 0.54 -35.12
CA SER A 103 -7.99 1.30 -34.00
C SER A 103 -6.49 1.53 -34.24
N PRO A 104 -6.11 2.54 -35.04
CA PRO A 104 -4.70 2.77 -35.43
C PRO A 104 -3.82 3.19 -34.25
N THR A 105 -4.38 3.92 -33.28
CA THR A 105 -3.67 4.36 -32.08
C THR A 105 -4.55 4.19 -30.84
N ASN A 106 -3.92 4.19 -29.65
CA ASN A 106 -4.65 4.14 -28.38
C ASN A 106 -5.58 5.36 -28.28
N GLY A 107 -6.84 5.13 -27.93
CA GLY A 107 -7.82 6.21 -27.83
C GLY A 107 -8.36 6.72 -29.18
N GLN A 108 -8.08 6.03 -30.29
CA GLN A 108 -8.59 6.41 -31.59
C GLN A 108 -9.31 5.23 -32.25
N LEU A 109 -10.48 5.48 -32.78
CA LEU A 109 -11.31 4.53 -33.52
C LEU A 109 -11.70 5.14 -34.85
N VAL A 110 -11.43 4.45 -35.95
CA VAL A 110 -11.68 4.91 -37.31
C VAL A 110 -12.65 3.96 -37.99
N VAL A 111 -13.75 4.50 -38.47
CA VAL A 111 -14.74 3.80 -39.30
C VAL A 111 -14.55 4.25 -40.73
N THR A 112 -14.10 3.35 -41.60
CA THR A 112 -13.93 3.61 -43.03
C THR A 112 -15.18 3.24 -43.79
N THR A 113 -15.59 4.11 -44.71
CA THR A 113 -16.82 3.96 -45.53
C THR A 113 -16.49 4.11 -47.03
N GLU A 114 -17.41 3.71 -47.90
CA GLU A 114 -17.23 3.90 -49.34
C GLU A 114 -17.51 5.34 -49.78
N GLY A 115 -18.31 6.07 -49.00
CA GLY A 115 -18.68 7.46 -49.27
C GLY A 115 -19.09 8.19 -47.99
N THR A 116 -19.39 9.48 -48.09
CA THR A 116 -19.70 10.34 -46.95
C THR A 116 -21.15 10.24 -46.48
N GLU A 117 -22.02 9.52 -47.23
CA GLU A 117 -23.45 9.43 -46.96
C GLU A 117 -23.76 8.77 -45.60
N ALA A 118 -22.97 7.78 -45.20
CA ALA A 118 -23.14 7.08 -43.94
C ALA A 118 -22.59 7.83 -42.71
N HIS A 119 -21.79 8.90 -42.89
CA HIS A 119 -21.04 9.56 -41.78
C HIS A 119 -21.99 10.10 -40.70
N THR A 120 -23.09 10.72 -41.07
CA THR A 120 -24.09 11.26 -40.12
C THR A 120 -24.73 10.14 -39.33
N GLN A 121 -25.13 9.06 -39.99
CA GLN A 121 -25.73 7.89 -39.32
C GLN A 121 -24.77 7.19 -38.37
N ILE A 122 -23.50 7.04 -38.76
CA ILE A 122 -22.45 6.47 -37.93
C ILE A 122 -22.24 7.33 -36.68
N ARG A 123 -22.14 8.64 -36.85
CA ARG A 123 -21.98 9.59 -35.74
C ARG A 123 -23.18 9.54 -34.79
N GLU A 124 -24.40 9.66 -35.30
CA GLU A 124 -25.62 9.63 -34.49
C GLU A 124 -25.83 8.31 -33.75
N LYS A 125 -25.38 7.20 -34.33
CA LYS A 125 -25.51 5.87 -33.73
C LYS A 125 -24.46 5.60 -32.68
N LEU A 126 -23.17 5.94 -32.93
CA LEU A 126 -22.07 5.56 -32.07
C LEU A 126 -21.75 6.60 -30.98
N LEU A 127 -21.93 7.89 -31.25
CA LEU A 127 -21.58 8.94 -30.30
C LEU A 127 -22.35 8.84 -28.97
N PRO A 128 -23.65 8.51 -28.91
CA PRO A 128 -24.36 8.31 -27.65
C PRO A 128 -23.88 7.09 -26.87
N ILE A 129 -23.33 6.09 -27.58
CA ILE A 129 -22.83 4.85 -26.94
C ILE A 129 -21.44 5.09 -26.32
N PHE A 130 -20.61 5.90 -26.97
CA PHE A 130 -19.26 6.20 -26.51
C PHE A 130 -19.19 7.38 -25.52
N GLY A 131 -20.20 8.25 -25.52
CA GLY A 131 -20.25 9.48 -24.71
C GLY A 131 -19.72 10.70 -25.48
N SER A 132 -20.60 11.67 -25.70
CA SER A 132 -20.28 12.89 -26.44
C SER A 132 -19.32 13.85 -25.74
N ASP A 133 -19.14 13.69 -24.45
CA ASP A 133 -18.22 14.42 -23.56
C ASP A 133 -16.84 13.76 -23.43
N ILE A 134 -16.73 12.53 -23.90
CA ILE A 134 -15.54 11.69 -23.78
C ILE A 134 -14.80 11.59 -25.13
N TRP A 135 -15.58 11.48 -26.23
CA TRP A 135 -15.05 11.26 -27.57
C TRP A 135 -15.31 12.45 -28.50
N ASP A 136 -14.25 12.98 -29.07
CA ASP A 136 -14.30 13.95 -30.16
C ASP A 136 -14.50 13.23 -31.49
N VAL A 137 -15.36 13.75 -32.35
CA VAL A 137 -15.65 13.15 -33.65
C VAL A 137 -15.23 14.07 -34.77
N SER A 138 -14.41 13.55 -35.67
CA SER A 138 -14.02 14.21 -36.90
C SER A 138 -14.41 13.34 -38.12
N THR A 139 -14.71 13.97 -39.24
CA THR A 139 -15.06 13.30 -40.49
C THR A 139 -14.14 13.75 -41.60
N SER A 140 -13.68 12.82 -42.44
CA SER A 140 -12.90 13.07 -43.65
C SER A 140 -13.63 12.53 -44.88
N ALA A 141 -13.51 13.23 -45.99
CA ALA A 141 -14.09 12.80 -47.26
C ALA A 141 -13.12 12.00 -48.14
N ASN A 142 -11.82 12.18 -47.93
CA ASN A 142 -10.79 11.47 -48.70
C ASN A 142 -9.57 11.14 -47.86
N PRO A 143 -9.40 9.89 -47.36
CA PRO A 143 -10.37 8.79 -47.47
C PRO A 143 -11.66 9.07 -46.70
N ALA A 144 -12.77 8.46 -47.13
CA ALA A 144 -14.06 8.61 -46.46
C ALA A 144 -14.05 7.89 -45.10
N GLN A 145 -13.93 8.66 -44.00
CA GLN A 145 -13.75 8.14 -42.64
C GLN A 145 -14.49 8.96 -41.60
N VAL A 146 -14.96 8.27 -40.57
CA VAL A 146 -15.41 8.89 -39.32
C VAL A 146 -14.44 8.47 -38.22
N THR A 147 -13.74 9.44 -37.64
CA THR A 147 -12.74 9.22 -36.60
C THR A 147 -13.30 9.68 -35.25
N PHE A 148 -13.31 8.79 -34.30
CA PHE A 148 -13.58 9.05 -32.90
C PHE A 148 -12.25 9.09 -32.16
N SER A 149 -11.95 10.18 -31.50
CA SER A 149 -10.71 10.37 -30.73
C SER A 149 -11.05 10.65 -29.27
N LEU A 150 -10.45 9.92 -28.36
CA LEU A 150 -10.58 10.17 -26.93
C LEU A 150 -9.99 11.56 -26.61
N ASN A 151 -10.73 12.43 -25.96
CA ASN A 151 -10.22 13.73 -25.57
C ASN A 151 -9.17 13.61 -24.44
N ASN A 152 -8.26 14.57 -24.34
CA ASN A 152 -7.14 14.50 -23.38
C ASN A 152 -7.62 14.40 -21.92
N SER A 153 -8.66 15.15 -21.56
CA SER A 153 -9.19 15.15 -20.20
C SER A 153 -9.77 13.79 -19.81
N ALA A 154 -10.49 13.14 -20.73
CA ALA A 154 -11.01 11.79 -20.52
C ALA A 154 -9.89 10.74 -20.51
N ALA A 155 -8.87 10.91 -21.36
CA ALA A 155 -7.69 10.03 -21.34
C ALA A 155 -6.98 10.07 -19.99
N ASP A 156 -6.76 11.26 -19.43
CA ASP A 156 -6.13 11.41 -18.11
C ASP A 156 -7.00 10.86 -16.98
N LEU A 157 -8.32 11.05 -17.07
CA LEU A 157 -9.28 10.46 -16.13
C LEU A 157 -9.22 8.92 -16.16
N PHE A 158 -9.24 8.31 -17.34
CA PHE A 158 -9.16 6.85 -17.48
C PHE A 158 -7.81 6.28 -17.01
N ARG A 159 -6.70 7.00 -17.23
CA ARG A 159 -5.39 6.60 -16.68
C ARG A 159 -5.38 6.64 -15.16
N ALA A 160 -5.95 7.69 -14.57
CA ALA A 160 -6.08 7.80 -13.11
C ALA A 160 -6.99 6.70 -12.55
N GLU A 161 -8.12 6.44 -13.19
CA GLU A 161 -9.05 5.37 -12.81
C GLU A 161 -8.39 3.99 -12.86
N ALA A 162 -7.65 3.68 -13.92
CA ALA A 162 -6.89 2.44 -14.04
C ALA A 162 -5.88 2.29 -12.88
N THR A 163 -5.22 3.39 -12.50
CA THR A 163 -4.26 3.39 -11.39
C THR A 163 -4.94 3.13 -10.05
N ASP A 164 -6.09 3.75 -9.78
CA ASP A 164 -6.85 3.54 -8.54
C ASP A 164 -7.46 2.13 -8.47
N GLN A 165 -7.96 1.60 -9.59
CA GLN A 165 -8.43 0.21 -9.66
C GLN A 165 -7.29 -0.78 -9.42
N ALA A 166 -6.12 -0.56 -10.04
CA ALA A 166 -4.94 -1.40 -9.83
C ALA A 166 -4.51 -1.38 -8.36
N LYS A 167 -4.47 -0.20 -7.73
CA LYS A 167 -4.18 -0.05 -6.29
C LYS A 167 -5.15 -0.86 -5.44
N THR A 168 -6.44 -0.77 -5.70
CA THR A 168 -7.48 -1.49 -4.95
C THR A 168 -7.32 -3.00 -5.08
N ILE A 169 -7.04 -3.50 -6.28
CA ILE A 169 -6.83 -4.92 -6.54
C ILE A 169 -5.55 -5.42 -5.83
N ILE A 170 -4.47 -4.67 -5.90
CA ILE A 170 -3.21 -4.98 -5.22
C ILE A 170 -3.44 -5.03 -3.70
N GLU A 171 -4.19 -4.08 -3.14
CA GLU A 171 -4.55 -4.06 -1.73
C GLU A 171 -5.35 -5.30 -1.32
N GLN A 172 -6.35 -5.69 -2.11
CA GLN A 172 -7.12 -6.91 -1.88
C GLN A 172 -6.24 -8.17 -1.91
N ARG A 173 -5.30 -8.26 -2.86
CA ARG A 173 -4.37 -9.40 -2.99
C ARG A 173 -3.44 -9.50 -1.78
N ILE A 174 -2.85 -8.40 -1.38
CA ILE A 174 -1.92 -8.34 -0.24
C ILE A 174 -2.64 -8.63 1.08
N ASN A 175 -3.85 -8.09 1.28
CA ASN A 175 -4.66 -8.36 2.46
C ASN A 175 -5.10 -9.83 2.52
N ALA A 176 -5.49 -10.42 1.39
CA ALA A 176 -5.87 -11.83 1.31
C ALA A 176 -4.68 -12.78 1.50
N PHE A 177 -3.46 -12.33 1.18
CA PHE A 177 -2.23 -13.06 1.50
C PHE A 177 -1.91 -13.06 3.00
N GLY A 178 -2.48 -12.13 3.77
CA GLY A 178 -2.31 -12.04 5.22
C GLY A 178 -1.09 -11.25 5.67
N VAL A 179 -0.58 -10.33 4.83
CA VAL A 179 0.49 -9.40 5.24
C VAL A 179 -0.03 -8.48 6.35
N ALA A 180 0.69 -8.43 7.46
CA ALA A 180 0.33 -7.56 8.57
C ALA A 180 0.67 -6.09 8.24
N GLU A 181 -0.34 -5.22 8.31
CA GLU A 181 -0.20 -3.76 8.17
C GLU A 181 0.55 -3.30 6.90
N PRO A 182 0.14 -3.73 5.69
CA PRO A 182 0.76 -3.24 4.47
C PRO A 182 0.45 -1.75 4.27
N THR A 183 1.39 -1.02 3.69
CA THR A 183 1.15 0.36 3.24
C THR A 183 1.06 0.39 1.73
N ILE A 184 -0.11 0.78 1.20
CA ILE A 184 -0.35 0.85 -0.24
C ILE A 184 -0.92 2.23 -0.56
N GLN A 185 -0.18 3.01 -1.35
CA GLN A 185 -0.56 4.38 -1.66
C GLN A 185 -0.08 4.79 -3.05
N LEU A 186 -0.71 5.79 -3.64
CA LEU A 186 -0.21 6.43 -4.85
C LEU A 186 1.14 7.10 -4.54
N HIS A 187 2.07 7.05 -5.50
CA HIS A 187 3.43 7.55 -5.38
C HIS A 187 3.75 8.53 -6.51
N GLY A 188 4.56 9.55 -6.22
CA GLY A 188 4.91 10.56 -7.21
C GLY A 188 3.77 11.50 -7.56
N ARG A 189 3.79 12.06 -8.78
CA ARG A 189 2.72 12.88 -9.32
C ARG A 189 1.61 11.98 -9.88
N THR A 190 0.41 12.53 -10.02
CA THR A 190 -0.72 11.80 -10.59
C THR A 190 -0.44 11.27 -12.01
N GLU A 191 0.36 12.01 -12.78
CA GLU A 191 0.78 11.66 -14.14
C GLU A 191 1.79 10.50 -14.21
N ASP A 192 2.46 10.19 -13.09
CA ASP A 192 3.45 9.11 -13.04
C ASP A 192 2.80 7.72 -12.94
N HIS A 193 1.52 7.65 -12.56
CA HIS A 193 0.73 6.42 -12.41
C HIS A 193 1.43 5.36 -11.56
N GLN A 194 2.06 5.78 -10.46
CA GLN A 194 2.87 4.92 -9.61
C GLN A 194 2.13 4.53 -8.32
N ILE A 195 2.37 3.31 -7.88
CA ILE A 195 1.86 2.76 -6.63
C ILE A 195 3.05 2.33 -5.79
N LEU A 196 3.11 2.84 -4.56
CA LEU A 196 4.03 2.41 -3.53
C LEU A 196 3.40 1.30 -2.70
N VAL A 197 4.10 0.19 -2.56
CA VAL A 197 3.71 -0.93 -1.71
C VAL A 197 4.82 -1.24 -0.73
N GLN A 198 4.50 -1.23 0.56
CA GLN A 198 5.40 -1.63 1.62
C GLN A 198 4.77 -2.79 2.40
N MET A 199 5.50 -3.86 2.54
CA MET A 199 5.06 -5.11 3.16
C MET A 199 6.04 -5.53 4.26
N PRO A 200 5.81 -5.05 5.50
CA PRO A 200 6.67 -5.42 6.62
C PRO A 200 6.52 -6.91 6.97
N GLY A 201 7.63 -7.55 7.34
CA GLY A 201 7.64 -8.91 7.88
C GLY A 201 7.24 -10.01 6.87
N VAL A 202 7.40 -9.78 5.57
CA VAL A 202 7.14 -10.79 4.54
C VAL A 202 8.35 -11.72 4.42
N ASP A 203 8.14 -13.03 4.64
CA ASP A 203 9.19 -14.05 4.57
C ASP A 203 9.57 -14.43 3.13
N ASN A 204 8.59 -14.39 2.21
CA ASN A 204 8.80 -14.73 0.81
C ASN A 204 8.32 -13.59 -0.13
N PRO A 205 9.18 -12.61 -0.41
CA PRO A 205 8.85 -11.47 -1.26
C PRO A 205 8.53 -11.87 -2.70
N GLU A 206 9.21 -12.87 -3.24
CA GLU A 206 9.04 -13.31 -4.64
C GLU A 206 7.61 -13.80 -4.89
N ARG A 207 7.08 -14.62 -3.99
CA ARG A 207 5.70 -15.11 -4.09
C ARG A 207 4.69 -13.96 -4.08
N VAL A 208 4.89 -12.96 -3.21
CA VAL A 208 3.97 -11.82 -3.17
C VAL A 208 4.08 -10.98 -4.44
N LYS A 209 5.29 -10.81 -4.99
CA LYS A 209 5.50 -10.13 -6.27
C LYS A 209 4.79 -10.86 -7.42
N GLU A 210 4.87 -12.18 -7.46
CA GLU A 210 4.15 -12.99 -8.45
C GLU A 210 2.63 -12.83 -8.32
N LEU A 211 2.11 -12.83 -7.08
CA LEU A 211 0.70 -12.58 -6.81
C LEU A 211 0.24 -11.18 -7.23
N ILE A 212 1.06 -10.17 -6.98
CA ILE A 212 0.77 -8.78 -7.39
C ILE A 212 0.74 -8.69 -8.92
N LYS A 213 1.73 -9.26 -9.61
CA LYS A 213 1.81 -9.26 -11.08
C LYS A 213 0.76 -10.13 -11.77
N GLY A 214 0.23 -11.12 -11.08
CA GLY A 214 -0.68 -12.10 -11.65
C GLY A 214 -1.78 -11.42 -12.47
N GLU A 215 -1.68 -11.48 -13.79
CA GLU A 215 -2.65 -10.89 -14.69
C GLU A 215 -4.01 -11.55 -14.52
N ALA A 216 -4.04 -12.85 -14.20
CA ALA A 216 -5.20 -13.71 -13.97
C ALA A 216 -6.48 -13.29 -14.70
N ARG A 217 -6.31 -12.99 -16.00
CA ARG A 217 -7.42 -12.71 -16.89
C ARG A 217 -8.07 -14.04 -17.24
N LEU A 218 -9.12 -14.37 -16.45
CA LEU A 218 -9.93 -15.55 -16.72
C LEU A 218 -10.99 -15.21 -17.74
N GLU A 219 -11.06 -16.01 -18.78
CA GLU A 219 -12.08 -15.97 -19.80
C GLU A 219 -12.59 -17.39 -20.08
N LEU A 220 -13.90 -17.58 -20.09
CA LEU A 220 -14.54 -18.81 -20.53
C LEU A 220 -15.00 -18.59 -21.97
N LYS A 221 -14.35 -19.27 -22.93
CA LYS A 221 -14.60 -19.09 -24.36
C LYS A 221 -15.17 -20.36 -24.97
N ALA A 222 -16.12 -20.20 -25.89
CA ALA A 222 -16.62 -21.30 -26.68
C ALA A 222 -15.54 -21.86 -27.60
N VAL A 223 -15.34 -23.15 -27.59
CA VAL A 223 -14.52 -23.82 -28.61
C VAL A 223 -15.38 -24.03 -29.85
N ILE A 224 -14.86 -23.67 -31.02
CA ILE A 224 -15.59 -23.80 -32.27
C ILE A 224 -15.78 -25.29 -32.62
N PRO A 225 -17.03 -25.75 -32.84
CA PRO A 225 -17.26 -27.13 -33.24
C PRO A 225 -16.55 -27.50 -34.56
N PRO A 226 -16.04 -28.73 -34.71
CA PRO A 226 -16.20 -29.91 -33.85
C PRO A 226 -15.22 -29.99 -32.66
N GLY A 227 -14.51 -28.92 -32.31
CA GLY A 227 -13.58 -28.92 -31.18
C GLY A 227 -12.27 -29.62 -31.48
N THR A 228 -11.81 -29.52 -32.75
CA THR A 228 -10.56 -30.15 -33.21
C THR A 228 -9.37 -29.52 -32.52
N LEU A 229 -8.51 -30.36 -31.98
CA LEU A 229 -7.23 -29.97 -31.43
C LEU A 229 -6.17 -30.02 -32.52
N PHE A 230 -5.55 -28.91 -32.81
CA PHE A 230 -4.50 -28.75 -33.80
C PHE A 230 -3.12 -28.86 -33.16
N THR A 231 -2.17 -29.44 -33.88
CA THR A 231 -0.79 -29.56 -33.38
C THR A 231 0.00 -28.26 -33.56
N THR A 232 -0.33 -27.48 -34.59
CA THR A 232 0.32 -26.22 -34.89
C THR A 232 -0.71 -25.11 -35.15
N ARG A 233 -0.30 -23.88 -34.95
CA ARG A 233 -1.14 -22.69 -35.25
C ARG A 233 -1.46 -22.59 -36.74
N ASP A 234 -0.51 -22.96 -37.59
CA ASP A 234 -0.67 -22.89 -39.05
C ASP A 234 -1.65 -23.95 -39.57
N GLU A 235 -1.72 -25.11 -38.92
CA GLU A 235 -2.73 -26.12 -39.21
C GLU A 235 -4.13 -25.60 -38.87
N ALA A 236 -4.31 -24.95 -37.71
CA ALA A 236 -5.56 -24.31 -37.32
C ALA A 236 -5.95 -23.19 -38.30
N LEU A 237 -4.99 -22.39 -38.77
CA LEU A 237 -5.23 -21.33 -39.75
C LEU A 237 -5.61 -21.91 -41.12
N THR A 238 -4.97 -22.97 -41.54
CA THR A 238 -5.25 -23.67 -42.84
C THR A 238 -6.67 -24.25 -42.84
N SER A 239 -7.15 -24.75 -41.71
CA SER A 239 -8.53 -25.25 -41.55
C SER A 239 -9.61 -24.18 -41.82
N LEU A 240 -9.24 -22.90 -41.69
CA LEU A 240 -10.08 -21.74 -41.96
C LEU A 240 -9.90 -21.14 -43.38
N GLY A 241 -9.16 -21.80 -44.25
CA GLY A 241 -8.85 -21.29 -45.58
C GLY A 241 -7.75 -20.23 -45.62
N GLY A 242 -6.88 -20.17 -44.59
CA GLY A 242 -5.68 -19.33 -44.54
C GLY A 242 -5.90 -17.93 -43.97
N THR A 243 -7.13 -17.53 -43.66
CA THR A 243 -7.45 -16.24 -43.04
C THR A 243 -8.23 -16.45 -41.75
N LEU A 244 -7.79 -15.78 -40.68
CA LEU A 244 -8.49 -15.84 -39.38
C LEU A 244 -9.66 -14.84 -39.37
N PRO A 245 -10.93 -15.32 -39.25
CA PRO A 245 -12.07 -14.42 -39.11
C PRO A 245 -11.94 -13.53 -37.86
N PRO A 246 -12.46 -12.30 -37.89
CA PRO A 246 -12.30 -11.34 -36.77
C PRO A 246 -13.02 -11.76 -35.48
N ASP A 247 -13.99 -12.66 -35.57
CA ASP A 247 -14.76 -13.23 -34.46
C ASP A 247 -14.10 -14.45 -33.81
N ARG A 248 -12.97 -14.93 -34.34
CA ARG A 248 -12.29 -16.14 -33.89
C ARG A 248 -10.88 -15.85 -33.42
N GLU A 249 -10.35 -16.78 -32.60
CA GLU A 249 -9.02 -16.71 -32.04
C GLU A 249 -8.40 -18.11 -31.92
N ILE A 250 -7.10 -18.24 -32.14
CA ILE A 250 -6.36 -19.50 -32.01
C ILE A 250 -5.54 -19.37 -30.72
N LEU A 251 -5.87 -20.18 -29.71
CA LEU A 251 -5.21 -20.15 -28.40
C LEU A 251 -4.45 -21.46 -28.13
N PRO A 252 -3.26 -21.37 -27.53
CA PRO A 252 -2.49 -22.54 -27.14
C PRO A 252 -3.10 -23.21 -25.91
N ILE A 253 -3.05 -24.55 -25.88
CA ILE A 253 -3.30 -25.36 -24.70
C ILE A 253 -2.01 -26.08 -24.32
N SER A 254 -1.68 -26.05 -23.03
CA SER A 254 -0.61 -26.85 -22.44
C SER A 254 -1.20 -27.68 -21.30
N GLU A 255 -1.36 -28.98 -21.54
CA GLU A 255 -1.90 -29.91 -20.57
C GLU A 255 -0.82 -30.95 -20.21
N ARG A 256 -0.56 -31.08 -18.90
CA ARG A 256 0.35 -32.11 -18.39
C ARG A 256 -0.39 -33.43 -18.26
N ARG A 257 -0.10 -34.37 -19.11
CA ARG A 257 -0.68 -35.73 -19.05
C ARG A 257 -0.20 -36.51 -17.82
N ALA A 258 -0.95 -37.51 -17.45
CA ALA A 258 -0.63 -38.43 -16.34
C ALA A 258 0.69 -39.16 -16.49
N ASP A 259 1.22 -39.26 -17.72
CA ASP A 259 2.51 -39.84 -18.06
C ASP A 259 3.72 -38.89 -17.87
N GLY A 260 3.46 -37.66 -17.40
CA GLY A 260 4.48 -36.64 -17.15
C GLY A 260 4.89 -35.82 -18.37
N ASN A 261 4.39 -36.13 -19.55
CA ASN A 261 4.67 -35.37 -20.76
C ASN A 261 3.74 -34.17 -20.90
N ASN A 262 4.31 -33.01 -21.26
CA ASN A 262 3.50 -31.85 -21.61
C ASN A 262 2.97 -32.04 -23.02
N PHE A 263 1.66 -31.97 -23.15
CA PHE A 263 1.00 -31.93 -24.44
C PHE A 263 0.73 -30.46 -24.79
N GLU A 264 1.21 -30.04 -25.95
CA GLU A 264 0.96 -28.70 -26.49
C GLU A 264 0.11 -28.81 -27.74
N GLY A 265 -0.85 -27.94 -27.89
CA GLY A 265 -1.74 -27.88 -29.04
C GLY A 265 -2.43 -26.55 -29.12
N PHE A 266 -3.35 -26.43 -30.07
CA PHE A 266 -4.11 -25.20 -30.31
C PHE A 266 -5.58 -25.52 -30.48
N TYR A 267 -6.45 -24.71 -29.89
CA TYR A 267 -7.88 -24.70 -30.16
C TYR A 267 -8.29 -23.42 -30.86
N LEU A 268 -9.27 -23.57 -31.72
CA LEU A 268 -9.99 -22.46 -32.31
C LEU A 268 -11.16 -22.10 -31.37
N VAL A 269 -11.19 -20.87 -30.87
CA VAL A 269 -12.19 -20.39 -29.92
C VAL A 269 -12.88 -19.13 -30.45
N GLU A 270 -14.06 -18.85 -29.94
CA GLU A 270 -14.69 -17.54 -30.14
C GLU A 270 -13.88 -16.45 -29.43
N ARG A 271 -13.71 -15.30 -30.08
CA ARG A 271 -12.99 -14.16 -29.49
C ARG A 271 -13.73 -13.57 -28.30
N THR A 272 -15.07 -13.49 -28.36
CA THR A 272 -15.91 -12.98 -27.30
C THR A 272 -16.07 -14.02 -26.19
N PRO A 273 -15.64 -13.73 -24.95
CA PRO A 273 -15.82 -14.66 -23.84
C PRO A 273 -17.30 -14.72 -23.42
N VAL A 274 -17.75 -15.90 -23.01
CA VAL A 274 -19.08 -16.12 -22.42
C VAL A 274 -19.12 -15.57 -20.99
N ILE A 275 -18.04 -15.80 -20.24
CA ILE A 275 -17.83 -15.34 -18.86
C ILE A 275 -16.40 -14.80 -18.75
N THR A 276 -16.24 -13.75 -17.96
CA THR A 276 -14.96 -13.14 -17.62
C THR A 276 -14.67 -13.23 -16.11
N GLY A 277 -13.44 -12.95 -15.70
CA GLY A 277 -13.10 -12.84 -14.29
C GLY A 277 -13.91 -11.80 -13.51
N ALA A 278 -14.42 -10.77 -14.19
CA ALA A 278 -15.28 -9.76 -13.57
C ALA A 278 -16.66 -10.31 -13.16
N ASP A 279 -17.11 -11.38 -13.78
CA ASP A 279 -18.38 -12.07 -13.49
C ASP A 279 -18.28 -13.02 -12.29
N LEU A 280 -17.07 -13.24 -11.74
CA LEU A 280 -16.85 -14.09 -10.58
C LEU A 280 -17.28 -13.39 -9.29
N ARG A 281 -17.96 -14.15 -8.41
CA ARG A 281 -18.28 -13.75 -7.04
C ARG A 281 -17.21 -14.22 -6.04
N ASP A 282 -16.74 -15.45 -6.19
CA ASP A 282 -15.72 -16.07 -5.32
C ASP A 282 -14.92 -17.12 -6.11
N ALA A 283 -13.68 -17.37 -5.67
CA ALA A 283 -12.83 -18.45 -6.20
C ALA A 283 -11.93 -18.99 -5.10
N ARG A 284 -11.78 -20.33 -5.02
CA ARG A 284 -11.03 -21.01 -3.95
C ARG A 284 -10.31 -22.25 -4.46
N GLY A 285 -9.07 -22.44 -3.99
CA GLY A 285 -8.35 -23.70 -4.16
C GLY A 285 -8.94 -24.80 -3.27
N LEU A 286 -9.28 -25.94 -3.87
CA LEU A 286 -9.84 -27.11 -3.17
C LEU A 286 -9.05 -28.38 -3.54
N PRO A 287 -9.01 -29.41 -2.66
CA PRO A 287 -8.46 -30.71 -3.04
C PRO A 287 -9.21 -31.32 -4.22
N GLY A 288 -8.52 -32.03 -5.09
CA GLY A 288 -9.13 -32.75 -6.21
C GLY A 288 -10.12 -33.82 -5.73
N GLN A 289 -11.20 -34.06 -6.50
CA GLN A 289 -12.21 -35.09 -6.12
C GLN A 289 -11.78 -36.50 -6.48
N SER A 290 -10.94 -36.69 -7.49
CA SER A 290 -10.67 -38.01 -8.07
C SER A 290 -9.18 -38.28 -8.32
N GLY A 291 -8.24 -37.67 -7.57
CA GLY A 291 -6.80 -37.89 -7.74
C GLY A 291 -5.92 -36.99 -6.89
N PRO A 292 -4.61 -37.22 -6.86
CA PRO A 292 -3.67 -36.35 -6.20
C PRO A 292 -3.58 -35.03 -6.99
N GLY A 293 -3.94 -33.93 -6.37
CA GLY A 293 -3.87 -32.58 -6.94
C GLY A 293 -4.94 -31.66 -6.36
N TYR A 294 -4.86 -30.41 -6.76
CA TYR A 294 -5.81 -29.37 -6.35
C TYR A 294 -6.51 -28.80 -7.57
N ARG A 295 -7.69 -28.22 -7.36
CA ARG A 295 -8.54 -27.56 -8.34
C ARG A 295 -8.94 -26.20 -7.81
N VAL A 296 -9.36 -25.30 -8.68
CA VAL A 296 -9.95 -24.02 -8.28
C VAL A 296 -11.45 -24.06 -8.57
N SER A 297 -12.25 -23.99 -7.52
CA SER A 297 -13.70 -23.83 -7.63
C SER A 297 -14.03 -22.34 -7.66
N PHE A 298 -14.94 -21.94 -8.55
CA PHE A 298 -15.42 -20.56 -8.64
C PHE A 298 -16.95 -20.51 -8.62
N SER A 299 -17.50 -19.37 -8.19
CA SER A 299 -18.92 -19.06 -8.26
C SER A 299 -19.16 -17.75 -8.97
N LEU A 300 -20.32 -17.63 -9.63
CA LEU A 300 -20.69 -16.49 -10.46
C LEU A 300 -21.50 -15.46 -9.69
N LYS A 301 -21.48 -14.21 -10.16
CA LYS A 301 -22.35 -13.13 -9.69
C LYS A 301 -23.77 -13.30 -10.23
N PRO A 302 -24.80 -12.78 -9.53
CA PRO A 302 -26.16 -12.71 -10.05
C PRO A 302 -26.22 -12.03 -11.41
N GLY A 303 -26.97 -12.63 -12.34
CA GLY A 303 -27.05 -12.20 -13.73
C GLY A 303 -26.03 -12.83 -14.68
N ALA A 304 -24.80 -13.09 -14.20
CA ALA A 304 -23.83 -13.87 -14.94
C ALA A 304 -24.15 -15.37 -14.89
N ASP A 305 -24.63 -15.86 -13.75
CA ASP A 305 -25.12 -17.21 -13.52
C ASP A 305 -26.26 -17.58 -14.47
N GLU A 306 -27.26 -16.69 -14.67
CA GLU A 306 -28.36 -16.91 -15.60
C GLU A 306 -27.89 -16.93 -17.05
N ARG A 307 -27.05 -15.97 -17.47
CA ARG A 307 -26.48 -15.93 -18.83
C ARG A 307 -25.68 -17.19 -19.13
N PHE A 308 -24.83 -17.60 -18.18
CA PHE A 308 -24.01 -18.79 -18.34
C PHE A 308 -24.85 -20.06 -18.33
N GLY A 309 -25.88 -20.12 -17.48
CA GLY A 309 -26.82 -21.21 -17.43
C GLY A 309 -27.56 -21.41 -18.76
N GLN A 310 -28.10 -20.37 -19.34
CA GLN A 310 -28.78 -20.40 -20.64
C GLN A 310 -27.80 -20.79 -21.76
N TRP A 311 -26.61 -20.21 -21.77
CA TRP A 311 -25.62 -20.53 -22.79
C TRP A 311 -25.14 -21.98 -22.71
N THR A 312 -24.83 -22.50 -21.50
CA THR A 312 -24.41 -23.90 -21.33
C THR A 312 -25.50 -24.91 -21.66
N GLU A 313 -26.77 -24.58 -21.42
CA GLU A 313 -27.93 -25.40 -21.80
C GLU A 313 -28.05 -25.57 -23.32
N GLN A 314 -27.77 -24.50 -24.08
CA GLN A 314 -27.79 -24.52 -25.54
C GLN A 314 -26.56 -25.18 -26.16
N ASN A 315 -25.48 -25.36 -25.40
CA ASN A 315 -24.20 -25.85 -25.87
C ASN A 315 -23.77 -27.18 -25.20
N ILE A 316 -24.73 -27.98 -24.75
CA ILE A 316 -24.44 -29.30 -24.18
C ILE A 316 -23.74 -30.18 -25.23
N GLY A 317 -22.62 -30.82 -24.83
CA GLY A 317 -21.77 -31.62 -25.70
C GLY A 317 -20.61 -30.88 -26.35
N ASN A 318 -20.66 -29.56 -26.42
CA ASN A 318 -19.55 -28.73 -26.91
C ASN A 318 -18.46 -28.56 -25.85
N LEU A 319 -17.27 -28.14 -26.29
CA LEU A 319 -16.15 -27.83 -25.40
C LEU A 319 -16.20 -26.37 -24.96
N LEU A 320 -15.88 -26.14 -23.69
CA LEU A 320 -15.70 -24.82 -23.08
C LEU A 320 -14.23 -24.63 -22.70
N ALA A 321 -13.54 -23.73 -23.38
CA ALA A 321 -12.16 -23.40 -23.06
C ALA A 321 -12.08 -22.51 -21.82
N ILE A 322 -11.36 -22.94 -20.80
CA ILE A 322 -10.99 -22.14 -19.64
C ILE A 322 -9.63 -21.49 -19.95
N VAL A 323 -9.68 -20.23 -20.32
CA VAL A 323 -8.53 -19.43 -20.75
C VAL A 323 -8.03 -18.60 -19.58
N LEU A 324 -6.75 -18.67 -19.31
CA LEU A 324 -6.08 -17.86 -18.29
C LEU A 324 -4.84 -17.23 -18.94
N ASN A 325 -4.83 -15.90 -19.02
CA ASN A 325 -3.73 -15.14 -19.65
C ASN A 325 -3.41 -15.61 -21.07
N ASP A 326 -4.42 -15.66 -21.93
CA ASP A 326 -4.32 -16.08 -23.33
C ASP A 326 -3.86 -17.54 -23.55
N GLN A 327 -3.86 -18.35 -22.49
CA GLN A 327 -3.54 -19.77 -22.55
C GLN A 327 -4.71 -20.61 -22.04
N ILE A 328 -5.11 -21.62 -22.80
CA ILE A 328 -6.13 -22.58 -22.36
C ILE A 328 -5.52 -23.50 -21.30
N LYS A 329 -6.12 -23.52 -20.11
CA LYS A 329 -5.72 -24.41 -19.02
C LYS A 329 -6.44 -25.77 -19.09
N SER A 330 -7.70 -25.75 -19.51
CA SER A 330 -8.49 -26.96 -19.79
C SER A 330 -9.63 -26.63 -20.74
N ALA A 331 -10.12 -27.61 -21.46
CA ALA A 331 -11.26 -27.50 -22.36
C ALA A 331 -12.27 -28.65 -22.11
N PRO A 332 -12.99 -28.66 -20.97
CA PRO A 332 -13.95 -29.70 -20.65
C PRO A 332 -15.18 -29.63 -21.57
N SER A 333 -15.84 -30.78 -21.79
CA SER A 333 -17.16 -30.84 -22.43
C SER A 333 -18.27 -30.45 -21.46
N ILE A 334 -19.22 -29.67 -21.93
CA ILE A 334 -20.41 -29.28 -21.18
C ILE A 334 -21.35 -30.48 -21.08
N ARG A 335 -21.56 -31.01 -19.87
CA ARG A 335 -22.40 -32.21 -19.64
C ARG A 335 -23.84 -31.86 -19.30
N SER A 336 -24.05 -30.70 -18.69
CA SER A 336 -25.36 -30.21 -18.25
C SER A 336 -25.33 -28.72 -18.10
N ARG A 337 -26.49 -28.09 -17.92
CA ARG A 337 -26.61 -26.67 -17.55
C ARG A 337 -25.78 -26.37 -16.30
N ILE A 338 -24.93 -25.34 -16.38
CA ILE A 338 -24.08 -24.87 -15.28
C ILE A 338 -24.59 -23.49 -14.86
N SER A 339 -25.21 -23.39 -13.68
CA SER A 339 -25.87 -22.14 -13.30
C SER A 339 -25.06 -21.27 -12.33
N ASP A 340 -24.40 -21.80 -11.32
CA ASP A 340 -23.82 -20.95 -10.26
C ASP A 340 -22.31 -21.13 -10.08
N SER A 341 -21.78 -22.32 -10.31
CA SER A 341 -20.40 -22.65 -10.00
C SER A 341 -19.75 -23.55 -11.05
N GLY A 342 -18.45 -23.38 -11.20
CA GLY A 342 -17.61 -24.21 -12.05
C GLY A 342 -16.30 -24.56 -11.38
N GLU A 343 -15.53 -25.42 -12.03
CA GLU A 343 -14.24 -25.88 -11.53
C GLU A 343 -13.18 -25.76 -12.61
N ILE A 344 -12.05 -25.18 -12.27
CA ILE A 344 -10.85 -25.16 -13.08
C ILE A 344 -10.02 -26.36 -12.65
N SER A 345 -10.03 -27.43 -13.45
CA SER A 345 -9.21 -28.60 -13.22
C SER A 345 -7.82 -28.41 -13.85
N GLY A 346 -6.80 -28.92 -13.17
CA GLY A 346 -5.41 -28.90 -13.61
C GLY A 346 -4.54 -29.62 -12.59
N ASN A 347 -3.30 -29.93 -12.95
CA ASN A 347 -2.34 -30.51 -12.01
C ASN A 347 -1.75 -29.43 -11.09
N PHE A 348 -2.61 -28.71 -10.37
CA PHE A 348 -2.17 -27.68 -9.43
C PHE A 348 -1.64 -28.29 -8.15
N THR A 349 -0.55 -27.74 -7.63
CA THR A 349 -0.18 -27.90 -6.23
C THR A 349 -1.17 -27.16 -5.34
N LYS A 350 -1.19 -27.46 -4.04
CA LYS A 350 -2.02 -26.74 -3.07
C LYS A 350 -1.81 -25.22 -3.16
N GLN A 351 -0.56 -24.82 -3.21
CA GLN A 351 -0.16 -23.42 -3.22
C GLN A 351 -0.61 -22.71 -4.51
N GLU A 352 -0.40 -23.32 -5.66
CA GLU A 352 -0.82 -22.77 -6.96
C GLU A 352 -2.34 -22.59 -7.03
N ALA A 353 -3.11 -23.57 -6.53
CA ALA A 353 -4.57 -23.47 -6.51
C ALA A 353 -5.08 -22.38 -5.55
N GLU A 354 -4.47 -22.23 -4.37
CA GLU A 354 -4.78 -21.16 -3.43
C GLU A 354 -4.42 -19.79 -4.01
N ASP A 355 -3.24 -19.65 -4.60
CA ASP A 355 -2.77 -18.40 -5.21
C ASP A 355 -3.64 -18.00 -6.40
N LEU A 356 -3.97 -18.96 -7.28
CA LEU A 356 -4.88 -18.71 -8.40
C LEU A 356 -6.29 -18.34 -7.92
N GLY A 357 -6.83 -19.04 -6.93
CA GLY A 357 -8.13 -18.70 -6.33
C GLY A 357 -8.14 -17.29 -5.74
N LEU A 358 -7.04 -16.88 -5.07
CA LEU A 358 -6.88 -15.54 -4.52
C LEU A 358 -6.86 -14.48 -5.64
N VAL A 359 -6.06 -14.69 -6.68
CA VAL A 359 -5.93 -13.73 -7.79
C VAL A 359 -7.25 -13.61 -8.57
N LEU A 360 -7.95 -14.72 -8.82
CA LEU A 360 -9.26 -14.71 -9.48
C LEU A 360 -10.32 -13.98 -8.64
N ARG A 361 -10.35 -14.17 -7.32
CA ARG A 361 -11.28 -13.50 -6.41
C ARG A 361 -11.00 -12.00 -6.30
N SER A 362 -9.74 -11.58 -6.34
CA SER A 362 -9.36 -10.16 -6.30
C SER A 362 -9.60 -9.42 -7.60
N GLY A 363 -9.81 -10.14 -8.69
CA GLY A 363 -10.02 -9.59 -10.03
C GLY A 363 -8.74 -9.40 -10.84
N ALA A 364 -8.93 -9.19 -12.13
CA ALA A 364 -7.84 -8.91 -13.07
C ALA A 364 -7.38 -7.45 -12.93
N LEU A 365 -6.07 -7.24 -13.06
CA LEU A 365 -5.51 -5.88 -13.14
C LEU A 365 -6.01 -5.19 -14.43
N PRO A 366 -6.42 -3.92 -14.35
CA PRO A 366 -6.91 -3.17 -15.50
C PRO A 366 -5.81 -2.90 -16.54
N ALA A 367 -4.56 -2.89 -16.10
CA ALA A 367 -3.37 -2.67 -16.91
C ALA A 367 -2.18 -3.42 -16.31
N LYS A 368 -1.15 -3.66 -17.13
CA LYS A 368 0.10 -4.28 -16.66
C LYS A 368 0.81 -3.39 -15.64
N VAL A 369 1.49 -4.03 -14.70
CA VAL A 369 2.26 -3.36 -13.65
C VAL A 369 3.73 -3.72 -13.80
N VAL A 370 4.59 -2.69 -13.85
CA VAL A 370 6.05 -2.82 -13.96
C VAL A 370 6.71 -2.34 -12.67
N TYR A 371 7.65 -3.09 -12.13
CA TYR A 371 8.44 -2.67 -10.97
C TYR A 371 9.50 -1.65 -11.40
N LEU A 372 9.46 -0.45 -10.80
CA LEU A 372 10.46 0.61 -10.99
C LEU A 372 11.56 0.53 -9.94
N GLU A 373 11.16 0.30 -8.68
CA GLU A 373 12.09 0.20 -7.57
C GLU A 373 11.69 -1.00 -6.70
N GLU A 374 12.68 -1.75 -6.29
CA GLU A 374 12.54 -2.87 -5.38
C GLU A 374 13.64 -2.81 -4.32
N ARG A 375 13.21 -2.81 -3.07
CA ARG A 375 14.12 -2.89 -1.93
C ARG A 375 13.58 -3.89 -0.92
N THR A 376 14.30 -4.98 -0.75
CA THR A 376 13.97 -6.02 0.22
C THR A 376 15.00 -6.03 1.35
N VAL A 377 14.51 -5.99 2.58
CA VAL A 377 15.32 -6.09 3.81
C VAL A 377 14.98 -7.40 4.49
N GLY A 378 15.98 -8.25 4.66
CA GLY A 378 15.79 -9.52 5.37
C GLY A 378 15.44 -9.29 6.85
N PRO A 379 14.58 -10.13 7.47
CA PRO A 379 14.19 -9.99 8.88
C PRO A 379 15.40 -10.03 9.85
N SER A 380 16.45 -10.79 9.54
CA SER A 380 17.69 -10.86 10.32
C SER A 380 18.43 -9.53 10.34
N LEU A 381 18.52 -8.83 9.21
CA LEU A 381 19.17 -7.52 9.11
C LEU A 381 18.40 -6.47 9.92
N GLY A 382 17.08 -6.50 9.92
CA GLY A 382 16.25 -5.63 10.74
C GLY A 382 16.47 -5.87 12.24
N ALA A 383 16.48 -7.12 12.68
CA ALA A 383 16.73 -7.49 14.08
C ALA A 383 18.14 -7.07 14.56
N ASP A 384 19.18 -7.25 13.74
CA ASP A 384 20.54 -6.82 14.04
C ASP A 384 20.63 -5.29 14.12
N SER A 385 19.95 -4.57 13.24
CA SER A 385 19.88 -3.10 13.25
C SER A 385 19.22 -2.58 14.53
N ILE A 386 18.11 -3.20 14.97
CA ILE A 386 17.46 -2.86 16.25
C ILE A 386 18.44 -3.11 17.41
N ARG A 387 19.06 -4.27 17.46
CA ARG A 387 19.99 -4.62 18.55
C ARG A 387 21.14 -3.62 18.63
N GLN A 388 21.79 -3.32 17.52
CA GLN A 388 22.88 -2.35 17.46
C GLN A 388 22.40 -0.93 17.83
N GLY A 389 21.26 -0.50 17.32
CA GLY A 389 20.68 0.80 17.63
C GLY A 389 20.32 0.96 19.10
N VAL A 390 19.71 -0.07 19.72
CA VAL A 390 19.40 -0.08 21.15
C VAL A 390 20.68 -0.04 22.01
N ILE A 391 21.69 -0.85 21.67
CA ILE A 391 22.99 -0.84 22.39
C ILE A 391 23.65 0.53 22.29
N ALA A 392 23.71 1.12 21.08
CA ALA A 392 24.28 2.44 20.88
C ALA A 392 23.52 3.52 21.67
N SER A 393 22.17 3.45 21.67
CA SER A 393 21.34 4.37 22.47
C SER A 393 21.58 4.25 23.96
N LEU A 394 21.73 3.02 24.49
CA LEU A 394 22.01 2.79 25.92
C LEU A 394 23.39 3.27 26.31
N ILE A 395 24.40 3.03 25.47
CA ILE A 395 25.78 3.54 25.71
C ILE A 395 25.76 5.07 25.67
N GLY A 396 25.17 5.69 24.65
CA GLY A 396 25.08 7.14 24.55
C GLY A 396 24.33 7.76 25.74
N LEU A 397 23.18 7.17 26.11
CA LEU A 397 22.42 7.59 27.29
C LEU A 397 23.25 7.47 28.58
N GLY A 398 23.96 6.36 28.76
CA GLY A 398 24.82 6.13 29.92
C GLY A 398 25.95 7.16 30.03
N LEU A 399 26.64 7.47 28.92
CA LEU A 399 27.68 8.48 28.87
C LEU A 399 27.15 9.88 29.21
N VAL A 400 25.96 10.24 28.64
CA VAL A 400 25.32 11.53 28.91
C VAL A 400 24.91 11.64 30.39
N ILE A 401 24.31 10.59 30.96
CA ILE A 401 23.96 10.54 32.39
C ILE A 401 25.20 10.70 33.26
N LEU A 402 26.25 9.96 32.95
CA LEU A 402 27.54 10.03 33.68
C LEU A 402 28.11 11.45 33.64
N CYS A 403 28.19 12.06 32.47
CA CYS A 403 28.67 13.43 32.30
C CYS A 403 27.85 14.42 33.12
N MET A 404 26.50 14.34 33.05
CA MET A 404 25.59 15.24 33.78
C MET A 404 25.73 15.10 35.31
N LEU A 405 25.88 13.88 35.81
CA LEU A 405 26.04 13.63 37.24
C LEU A 405 27.41 14.06 37.75
N LEU A 406 28.48 13.86 36.97
CA LEU A 406 29.85 14.28 37.35
C LEU A 406 30.00 15.81 37.34
N TYR A 407 29.51 16.47 36.29
CA TYR A 407 29.74 17.90 36.09
C TYR A 407 28.71 18.76 36.84
N TYR A 408 27.41 18.46 36.72
CA TYR A 408 26.31 19.25 37.32
C TYR A 408 25.77 18.68 38.65
N ARG A 409 26.32 17.54 39.11
CA ARG A 409 26.01 16.92 40.41
C ARG A 409 24.48 16.84 40.66
N VAL A 410 23.95 17.57 41.67
CA VAL A 410 22.53 17.53 42.05
C VAL A 410 21.64 18.11 40.95
N SER A 411 22.06 19.16 40.27
CA SER A 411 21.34 19.70 39.10
C SER A 411 21.33 18.73 37.92
N GLY A 412 22.37 17.89 37.79
CA GLY A 412 22.44 16.81 36.83
C GLY A 412 21.31 15.78 37.01
N ILE A 413 20.92 15.48 38.25
CA ILE A 413 19.76 14.59 38.52
C ILE A 413 18.48 15.16 37.92
N ASN A 414 18.28 16.50 38.02
CA ASN A 414 17.14 17.17 37.44
C ASN A 414 17.10 16.99 35.90
N ALA A 415 18.24 17.18 35.23
CA ALA A 415 18.36 16.97 33.78
C ALA A 415 18.10 15.50 33.37
N VAL A 416 18.61 14.54 34.14
CA VAL A 416 18.37 13.12 33.90
C VAL A 416 16.87 12.76 34.01
N VAL A 417 16.19 13.28 35.04
CA VAL A 417 14.74 13.07 35.17
C VAL A 417 13.98 13.69 33.98
N ALA A 418 14.35 14.92 33.59
CA ALA A 418 13.75 15.56 32.42
C ALA A 418 13.98 14.76 31.13
N LEU A 419 15.18 14.20 30.96
CA LEU A 419 15.55 13.35 29.81
C LEU A 419 14.72 12.06 29.74
N PHE A 420 14.57 11.34 30.86
CA PHE A 420 13.72 10.14 30.90
C PHE A 420 12.26 10.46 30.58
N LEU A 421 11.72 11.57 31.11
CA LEU A 421 10.37 12.01 30.79
C LEU A 421 10.24 12.39 29.31
N ASN A 422 11.25 13.00 28.72
CA ASN A 422 11.28 13.30 27.29
C ASN A 422 11.17 12.01 26.45
N LEU A 423 11.95 10.98 26.77
CA LEU A 423 11.90 9.69 26.06
C LEU A 423 10.52 9.02 26.20
N ILE A 424 9.91 9.06 27.39
CA ILE A 424 8.57 8.50 27.61
C ILE A 424 7.52 9.25 26.77
N ILE A 425 7.56 10.59 26.77
CA ILE A 425 6.62 11.42 25.99
C ILE A 425 6.85 11.24 24.49
N LEU A 426 8.10 11.12 24.04
CA LEU A 426 8.44 10.84 22.65
C LEU A 426 7.83 9.53 22.18
N LEU A 427 8.07 8.43 22.92
CA LEU A 427 7.54 7.11 22.55
C LEU A 427 5.99 7.09 22.59
N ALA A 428 5.39 7.75 23.57
CA ALA A 428 3.95 7.92 23.63
C ALA A 428 3.41 8.73 22.44
N GLY A 429 4.12 9.78 22.02
CA GLY A 429 3.78 10.57 20.85
C GLY A 429 3.84 9.74 19.57
N LEU A 430 4.89 8.93 19.38
CA LEU A 430 4.98 8.02 18.24
C LEU A 430 3.80 7.03 18.22
N ALA A 431 3.47 6.42 19.35
CA ALA A 431 2.34 5.51 19.49
C ALA A 431 1.00 6.20 19.22
N MET A 432 0.79 7.40 19.76
CA MET A 432 -0.45 8.16 19.63
C MET A 432 -0.75 8.59 18.18
N PHE A 433 0.28 9.03 17.46
CA PHE A 433 0.16 9.44 16.05
C PHE A 433 0.29 8.27 15.08
N GLY A 434 0.50 7.04 15.55
CA GLY A 434 0.72 5.88 14.70
C GLY A 434 1.96 6.01 13.81
N ALA A 435 2.96 6.78 14.26
CA ALA A 435 4.17 7.03 13.51
C ALA A 435 5.08 5.79 13.51
N THR A 436 5.69 5.50 12.36
CA THR A 436 6.60 4.36 12.22
C THR A 436 8.01 4.74 12.70
N LEU A 437 8.55 3.95 13.62
CA LEU A 437 9.94 4.04 14.04
C LEU A 437 10.82 3.34 13.00
N THR A 438 11.68 4.10 12.33
CA THR A 438 12.61 3.62 11.30
C THR A 438 14.05 3.60 11.83
N LEU A 439 15.01 2.99 11.10
CA LEU A 439 16.42 3.03 11.47
C LEU A 439 16.97 4.47 11.59
N PRO A 440 16.73 5.40 10.64
CA PRO A 440 17.01 6.81 10.85
C PRO A 440 16.24 7.42 12.03
N GLY A 441 15.01 6.94 12.32
CA GLY A 441 14.23 7.36 13.48
C GLY A 441 14.93 7.02 14.80
N ILE A 442 15.57 5.84 14.93
CA ILE A 442 16.41 5.49 16.08
C ILE A 442 17.59 6.44 16.18
N ALA A 443 18.27 6.75 15.07
CA ALA A 443 19.33 7.76 15.06
C ALA A 443 18.81 9.13 15.53
N GLY A 444 17.58 9.50 15.16
CA GLY A 444 16.87 10.68 15.65
C GLY A 444 16.66 10.66 17.18
N VAL A 445 16.32 9.51 17.77
CA VAL A 445 16.21 9.36 19.22
C VAL A 445 17.56 9.60 19.89
N ILE A 446 18.65 9.04 19.36
CA ILE A 446 20.01 9.25 19.88
C ILE A 446 20.41 10.73 19.81
N LEU A 447 20.11 11.38 18.70
CA LEU A 447 20.34 12.81 18.53
C LEU A 447 19.53 13.64 19.53
N LEU A 448 18.27 13.28 19.78
CA LEU A 448 17.38 13.93 20.73
C LEU A 448 17.88 13.82 22.18
N ILE A 449 18.52 12.69 22.55
CA ILE A 449 19.16 12.53 23.87
C ILE A 449 20.19 13.65 24.07
N GLY A 450 21.04 13.91 23.08
CA GLY A 450 22.01 15.00 23.13
C GLY A 450 21.36 16.37 23.21
N MET A 451 20.41 16.68 22.32
CA MET A 451 19.72 17.98 22.29
C MET A 451 18.87 18.26 23.55
N ALA A 452 18.27 17.20 24.14
CA ALA A 452 17.49 17.35 25.36
C ALA A 452 18.37 17.72 26.55
N VAL A 453 19.57 17.16 26.61
CA VAL A 453 20.55 17.51 27.64
C VAL A 453 21.13 18.89 27.38
N ASP A 454 21.45 19.24 26.14
CA ASP A 454 21.98 20.56 25.76
C ASP A 454 21.04 21.69 26.19
N SER A 455 19.74 21.52 26.03
CA SER A 455 18.74 22.47 26.52
C SER A 455 18.83 22.69 28.03
N ASN A 456 19.05 21.64 28.83
CA ASN A 456 19.24 21.74 30.26
C ASN A 456 20.60 22.37 30.60
N VAL A 457 21.65 22.03 29.88
CA VAL A 457 22.98 22.63 30.02
C VAL A 457 22.95 24.14 29.81
N LEU A 458 22.30 24.61 28.73
CA LEU A 458 22.12 26.04 28.47
C LEU A 458 21.41 26.74 29.62
N ILE A 459 20.36 26.13 30.17
CA ILE A 459 19.64 26.67 31.32
C ILE A 459 20.57 26.74 32.54
N PHE A 460 21.31 25.68 32.83
CA PHE A 460 22.17 25.60 34.02
C PHE A 460 23.34 26.59 33.94
N GLU A 461 24.00 26.69 32.80
CA GLU A 461 25.06 27.68 32.61
C GLU A 461 24.52 29.10 32.73
N ARG A 462 23.32 29.38 32.20
CA ARG A 462 22.71 30.67 32.35
C ARG A 462 22.37 30.99 33.80
N ILE A 463 21.89 30.04 34.59
CA ILE A 463 21.67 30.19 36.02
C ILE A 463 23.01 30.45 36.75
N ARG A 464 24.09 29.73 36.38
CA ARG A 464 25.44 29.90 36.92
C ARG A 464 25.98 31.32 36.66
N GLU A 465 25.80 31.86 35.48
CA GLU A 465 26.15 33.25 35.15
C GLU A 465 25.40 34.25 36.00
N GLU A 466 24.06 34.09 36.19
CA GLU A 466 23.26 34.98 36.99
C GLU A 466 23.62 34.92 38.51
N LEU A 467 24.01 33.73 38.99
CA LEU A 467 24.56 33.55 40.36
C LEU A 467 25.90 34.24 40.50
N SER A 468 26.80 34.10 39.53
CA SER A 468 28.12 34.75 39.55
C SER A 468 27.99 36.29 39.46
N ALA A 469 26.90 36.80 38.89
CA ALA A 469 26.55 38.21 38.88
C ALA A 469 25.95 38.71 40.24
N GLY A 470 25.92 37.86 41.27
CA GLY A 470 25.49 38.22 42.64
C GLY A 470 23.98 38.15 42.86
N LYS A 471 23.18 37.53 41.97
CA LYS A 471 21.75 37.38 42.19
C LYS A 471 21.44 36.28 43.20
N MET A 472 20.35 36.48 43.95
CA MET A 472 19.81 35.44 44.84
C MET A 472 19.36 34.23 44.01
N VAL A 473 19.48 33.01 44.54
CA VAL A 473 19.21 31.73 43.90
C VAL A 473 17.83 31.70 43.21
N ALA A 474 16.78 32.13 43.88
CA ALA A 474 15.44 32.13 43.29
C ALA A 474 15.30 33.09 42.08
N SER A 475 15.97 34.27 42.17
CA SER A 475 15.99 35.23 41.05
C SER A 475 16.87 34.79 39.91
N ALA A 476 18.04 34.15 40.23
CA ALA A 476 18.94 33.59 39.21
C ALA A 476 18.26 32.48 38.40
N ILE A 477 17.50 31.58 39.05
CA ILE A 477 16.72 30.56 38.37
C ILE A 477 15.67 31.19 37.45
N ASP A 478 14.89 32.13 37.96
CA ASP A 478 13.80 32.76 37.16
C ASP A 478 14.36 33.49 35.93
N THR A 479 15.44 34.25 36.11
CA THR A 479 16.13 34.98 35.05
C THR A 479 16.81 34.00 34.08
N GLY A 480 17.50 32.96 34.57
CA GLY A 480 18.21 31.96 33.78
C GLY A 480 17.27 31.18 32.86
N PHE A 481 16.13 30.69 33.41
CA PHE A 481 15.10 30.04 32.59
C PHE A 481 14.48 31.00 31.56
N GLY A 482 14.21 32.26 31.95
CA GLY A 482 13.63 33.23 30.99
C GLY A 482 14.55 33.57 29.82
N LYS A 483 15.86 33.73 30.08
CA LYS A 483 16.84 34.05 29.04
C LYS A 483 17.15 32.83 28.16
N ALA A 484 17.37 31.65 28.75
CA ALA A 484 17.63 30.42 28.02
C ALA A 484 16.43 29.98 27.16
N PHE A 485 15.21 30.26 27.58
CA PHE A 485 13.98 29.91 26.87
C PHE A 485 13.94 30.45 25.43
N VAL A 486 14.34 31.70 25.22
CA VAL A 486 14.36 32.31 23.89
C VAL A 486 15.32 31.55 22.97
N THR A 487 16.54 31.30 23.46
CA THR A 487 17.54 30.56 22.69
C THR A 487 17.09 29.14 22.36
N ILE A 488 16.46 28.44 23.32
CA ILE A 488 15.95 27.08 23.12
C ILE A 488 14.82 27.09 22.07
N ILE A 489 13.92 28.06 22.11
CA ILE A 489 12.86 28.16 21.07
C ILE A 489 13.47 28.40 19.70
N ASP A 490 14.42 29.31 19.55
CA ASP A 490 15.04 29.62 18.28
C ASP A 490 15.71 28.40 17.65
N THR A 491 16.48 27.63 18.45
CA THR A 491 17.12 26.40 17.97
C THR A 491 16.12 25.30 17.64
N HIS A 492 15.03 25.16 18.41
CA HIS A 492 14.00 24.17 18.16
C HIS A 492 13.18 24.51 16.91
N VAL A 493 12.80 25.79 16.72
CA VAL A 493 12.05 26.23 15.54
C VAL A 493 12.84 25.99 14.26
N THR A 494 14.12 26.36 14.22
CA THR A 494 14.98 26.11 13.05
C THR A 494 15.09 24.61 12.72
N THR A 495 15.21 23.77 13.73
CA THR A 495 15.29 22.32 13.57
C THR A 495 13.94 21.73 13.13
N ILE A 496 12.81 22.20 13.67
CA ILE A 496 11.46 21.78 13.26
C ILE A 496 11.19 22.17 11.81
N VAL A 497 11.60 23.39 11.38
CA VAL A 497 11.48 23.80 9.97
C VAL A 497 12.26 22.85 9.07
N SER A 498 13.51 22.52 9.43
CA SER A 498 14.31 21.55 8.68
C SER A 498 13.66 20.15 8.66
N ALA A 499 13.10 19.70 9.79
CA ALA A 499 12.37 18.44 9.86
C ALA A 499 11.10 18.46 9.00
N ALA A 500 10.39 19.59 8.90
CA ALA A 500 9.23 19.74 8.02
C ALA A 500 9.62 19.54 6.54
N PHE A 501 10.73 20.10 6.09
CA PHE A 501 11.24 19.83 4.74
C PHE A 501 11.53 18.34 4.53
N LEU A 502 12.18 17.69 5.49
CA LEU A 502 12.43 16.24 5.42
C LEU A 502 11.13 15.41 5.43
N TYR A 503 10.09 15.88 6.08
CA TYR A 503 8.79 15.22 6.08
C TYR A 503 8.07 15.33 4.73
N PHE A 504 8.04 16.52 4.13
CA PHE A 504 7.32 16.75 2.87
C PHE A 504 8.06 16.18 1.66
N PHE A 505 9.37 16.34 1.60
CA PHE A 505 10.19 15.93 0.45
C PHE A 505 10.90 14.60 0.64
N GLY A 506 10.99 14.08 1.87
CA GLY A 506 11.64 12.80 2.16
C GLY A 506 10.77 11.60 1.79
N THR A 507 11.43 10.45 1.60
CA THR A 507 10.78 9.14 1.40
C THR A 507 10.77 8.34 2.71
N GLY A 508 9.94 7.32 2.80
CA GLY A 508 9.73 6.38 3.91
C GLY A 508 10.60 6.54 5.17
N PRO A 509 11.85 6.03 5.17
CA PRO A 509 12.72 6.09 6.35
C PRO A 509 13.06 7.51 6.81
N VAL A 510 13.25 8.46 5.87
CA VAL A 510 13.57 9.86 6.17
C VAL A 510 12.38 10.59 6.81
N ARG A 511 11.14 10.28 6.39
CA ARG A 511 9.93 10.80 7.05
C ARG A 511 9.84 10.33 8.50
N GLY A 512 10.18 9.06 8.77
CA GLY A 512 10.22 8.52 10.12
C GLY A 512 11.19 9.30 11.03
N PHE A 513 12.39 9.63 10.53
CA PHE A 513 13.36 10.50 11.22
C PHE A 513 12.75 11.88 11.52
N ALA A 514 12.16 12.53 10.53
CA ALA A 514 11.58 13.87 10.67
C ALA A 514 10.47 13.91 11.73
N VAL A 515 9.57 12.92 11.73
CA VAL A 515 8.50 12.80 12.72
C VAL A 515 9.06 12.56 14.13
N THR A 516 10.01 11.64 14.28
CA THR A 516 10.66 11.36 15.58
C THR A 516 11.33 12.62 16.12
N LEU A 517 12.07 13.34 15.28
CA LEU A 517 12.75 14.57 15.66
C LEU A 517 11.76 15.66 16.10
N THR A 518 10.69 15.87 15.33
CA THR A 518 9.68 16.89 15.65
C THR A 518 8.96 16.61 16.97
N ILE A 519 8.46 15.37 17.17
CA ILE A 519 7.80 14.96 18.42
C ILE A 519 8.76 15.11 19.61
N GLY A 520 10.02 14.67 19.44
CA GLY A 520 11.02 14.75 20.49
C GLY A 520 11.41 16.17 20.88
N LEU A 521 11.50 17.09 19.92
CA LEU A 521 11.76 18.51 20.20
C LEU A 521 10.61 19.19 20.93
N LEU A 522 9.35 18.90 20.55
CA LEU A 522 8.17 19.38 21.27
C LEU A 522 8.12 18.83 22.70
N ALA A 523 8.41 17.53 22.87
CA ALA A 523 8.53 16.92 24.19
C ALA A 523 9.65 17.56 25.02
N ASN A 524 10.80 17.85 24.39
CA ASN A 524 11.95 18.48 25.03
C ASN A 524 11.63 19.90 25.53
N LEU A 525 10.91 20.69 24.74
CA LEU A 525 10.48 22.02 25.18
C LEU A 525 9.66 21.95 26.48
N PHE A 526 8.78 20.96 26.59
CA PHE A 526 8.02 20.73 27.82
C PHE A 526 8.92 20.26 28.96
N THR A 527 9.79 19.27 28.73
CA THR A 527 10.57 18.65 29.81
C THR A 527 11.73 19.53 30.28
N ALA A 528 12.47 20.15 29.37
CA ALA A 528 13.59 21.02 29.75
C ALA A 528 13.13 22.33 30.42
N VAL A 529 12.02 22.92 29.94
CA VAL A 529 11.56 24.23 30.47
C VAL A 529 10.58 24.07 31.60
N TYR A 530 9.49 23.30 31.40
CA TYR A 530 8.42 23.24 32.40
C TYR A 530 8.73 22.26 33.53
N VAL A 531 9.20 21.02 33.18
CA VAL A 531 9.49 19.99 34.20
C VAL A 531 10.74 20.38 34.99
N SER A 532 11.84 20.69 34.31
CA SER A 532 13.11 21.04 34.95
C SER A 532 12.94 22.24 35.88
N ARG A 533 12.26 23.32 35.45
CA ARG A 533 11.95 24.48 36.31
C ARG A 533 11.12 24.08 37.52
N THR A 534 10.15 23.21 37.40
CA THR A 534 9.31 22.74 38.49
C THR A 534 10.11 21.95 39.52
N LEU A 535 11.04 21.09 39.06
CA LEU A 535 11.93 20.33 39.91
C LEU A 535 12.91 21.25 40.71
N PHE A 536 13.49 22.25 40.04
CA PHE A 536 14.30 23.27 40.75
C PHE A 536 13.56 23.99 41.84
N LEU A 537 12.33 24.49 41.53
CA LEU A 537 11.50 25.17 42.51
C LEU A 537 11.11 24.26 43.69
N TRP A 538 10.92 22.97 43.44
CA TRP A 538 10.61 21.96 44.46
C TRP A 538 11.80 21.68 45.35
N THR A 539 13.01 21.58 44.78
CA THR A 539 14.28 21.37 45.50
C THR A 539 14.56 22.54 46.45
N ILE A 540 14.38 23.79 46.01
CA ILE A 540 14.57 24.98 46.82
C ILE A 540 13.57 25.01 47.99
N GLN A 541 12.30 24.68 47.77
CA GLN A 541 11.30 24.66 48.83
C GLN A 541 11.55 23.60 49.91
N ARG A 542 12.19 22.47 49.56
CA ARG A 542 12.54 21.41 50.50
C ARG A 542 13.87 21.67 51.24
N GLY A 543 14.79 22.40 50.62
CA GLY A 543 16.16 22.58 51.11
C GLY A 543 16.31 23.49 52.34
N GLY A 544 15.29 24.28 52.73
CA GLY A 544 15.39 25.20 53.87
C GLY A 544 16.60 26.13 53.79
N ARG A 545 17.38 26.30 54.90
CA ARG A 545 18.61 27.12 54.94
C ARG A 545 19.73 26.66 54.00
N ARG A 546 19.74 25.39 53.51
CA ARG A 546 20.67 24.89 52.50
C ARG A 546 20.35 25.35 51.07
N ALA A 547 19.24 26.05 50.87
CA ALA A 547 18.84 26.61 49.57
C ALA A 547 19.65 27.87 49.16
N GLU A 548 20.61 28.31 49.96
CA GLU A 548 21.47 29.46 49.64
C GLU A 548 22.59 29.09 48.66
N THR A 549 22.88 27.80 48.44
CA THR A 549 23.86 27.34 47.47
C THR A 549 23.22 26.31 46.55
N LEU A 550 23.21 26.55 45.23
CA LEU A 550 22.88 25.60 44.22
C LEU A 550 24.14 24.84 43.82
N SER A 551 24.03 23.51 43.78
CA SER A 551 25.09 22.65 43.22
C SER A 551 24.89 22.54 41.71
N ILE A 552 25.40 23.53 40.98
CA ILE A 552 25.44 23.57 39.51
C ILE A 552 26.89 23.57 39.07
#